data_5cbc00f3134e4244e34bea5e2df20fd9
#
_entry.id   5cbc00f3134e4244e34bea5e2df20fd9
#
_cell.length_a   1.000
_cell.length_b   1.000
_cell.length_c   1.000
_cell.angle_alpha   90.00
_cell.angle_beta   90.00
_cell.angle_gamma   90.00
#
_symmetry.space_group_name_H-M   'P 1'
#
loop_
_entity.id
_entity.type
_entity.pdbx_description
1 polymer ?
#
loop_
_entity_poly.entity_id
_entity_poly.type
_entity_poly.pdbx_seq_one_letter_code
_entity_poly.pdbx_strand_id
1 'polypeptide(L)'
;MQRGVNIIGYDPVWNGGEARFQHRHFKLIRDGGFQTVRMVLQAFRHMDAGNQLNPRWLATLDGHVDAALAQGLTVILDEHDFNICAEDVVACRPKLMAFWEQISTRYANKPNTVVFELMNEPNGATDAVWNDYAAEALAIVRRTNPTRNVIIGPGSWNSIDQLENLRLPAEDRHIIATVHYYGPMRFTHQGASWTPMFTETGIAWGSPEDRAAVAADLDKAEAWSEANGRPLLLGEFGAYDKAPMASRAAWTDAVARAAETRGWAWAYWQFDSDFIVYDIPADRWVQPIHEALIPEMRDPS
;
A
#
# COMPACT_ATOMS: atom_id res chain seq x y z
N MET A 1 13.50 -3.26 -2.28
CA MET A 1 12.04 -3.30 -2.01
C MET A 1 11.52 -4.52 -2.74
N GLN A 2 11.10 -5.55 -2.06
CA GLN A 2 10.58 -6.78 -2.69
C GLN A 2 9.29 -7.21 -2.00
N ARG A 3 9.38 -7.82 -0.82
CA ARG A 3 8.25 -8.34 -0.05
C ARG A 3 7.89 -7.38 1.06
N GLY A 4 6.68 -6.86 1.05
CA GLY A 4 6.25 -5.85 1.99
C GLY A 4 4.93 -6.18 2.68
N VAL A 5 4.61 -5.38 3.68
CA VAL A 5 3.34 -5.44 4.39
C VAL A 5 2.85 -4.04 4.73
N ASN A 6 1.55 -3.81 4.58
CA ASN A 6 0.89 -2.58 4.99
C ASN A 6 0.70 -2.55 6.51
N ILE A 7 0.98 -1.41 7.15
CA ILE A 7 1.00 -1.29 8.61
C ILE A 7 0.36 0.00 9.12
N ILE A 8 -0.07 -0.02 10.35
CA ILE A 8 -0.44 1.10 11.26
C ILE A 8 -1.51 2.09 10.78
N GLY A 9 -2.26 1.81 9.71
CA GLY A 9 -3.25 2.75 9.17
C GLY A 9 -4.36 3.13 10.14
N TYR A 10 -4.79 2.19 10.95
CA TYR A 10 -5.91 2.37 11.87
C TYR A 10 -5.49 2.27 13.34
N ASP A 11 -4.20 2.47 13.62
CA ASP A 11 -3.67 2.38 14.97
C ASP A 11 -4.08 3.61 15.81
N PRO A 12 -4.55 3.40 17.06
CA PRO A 12 -4.91 4.49 17.97
C PRO A 12 -3.79 5.50 18.25
N VAL A 13 -2.53 5.11 18.06
CA VAL A 13 -1.34 5.97 18.29
C VAL A 13 -1.43 7.28 17.51
N TRP A 14 -2.01 7.28 16.32
CA TRP A 14 -2.15 8.49 15.51
C TRP A 14 -3.05 9.56 16.17
N ASN A 15 -3.97 9.13 17.01
CA ASN A 15 -4.89 10.01 17.75
C ASN A 15 -4.45 10.19 19.22
N GLY A 16 -3.20 9.82 19.57
CA GLY A 16 -2.68 9.91 20.93
C GLY A 16 -3.20 8.83 21.88
N GLY A 17 -3.79 7.76 21.35
CA GLY A 17 -4.17 6.57 22.08
C GLY A 17 -3.00 5.61 22.30
N GLU A 18 -3.28 4.50 22.99
CA GLU A 18 -2.29 3.46 23.21
C GLU A 18 -1.99 2.72 21.89
N ALA A 19 -0.71 2.62 21.54
CA ALA A 19 -0.25 1.96 20.34
C ALA A 19 -0.44 0.43 20.43
N ARG A 20 -1.22 -0.14 19.51
CA ARG A 20 -1.26 -1.59 19.29
C ARG A 20 0.01 -2.05 18.58
N PHE A 21 0.38 -1.34 17.50
CA PHE A 21 1.61 -1.56 16.77
C PHE A 21 2.78 -0.91 17.52
N GLN A 22 3.76 -1.70 17.94
CA GLN A 22 4.93 -1.26 18.70
C GLN A 22 6.20 -1.37 17.87
N HIS A 23 7.26 -0.64 18.22
CA HIS A 23 8.53 -0.67 17.50
C HIS A 23 9.15 -2.06 17.41
N ARG A 24 8.88 -2.98 18.36
CA ARG A 24 9.31 -4.38 18.29
C ARG A 24 8.77 -5.13 17.07
N HIS A 25 7.61 -4.72 16.55
CA HIS A 25 7.00 -5.36 15.39
C HIS A 25 7.80 -5.13 14.10
N PHE A 26 8.59 -4.06 14.00
CA PHE A 26 9.50 -3.90 12.85
C PHE A 26 10.55 -5.00 12.77
N LYS A 27 11.15 -5.37 13.92
CA LYS A 27 12.07 -6.51 13.98
C LYS A 27 11.35 -7.81 13.61
N LEU A 28 10.16 -8.02 14.16
CA LEU A 28 9.34 -9.20 13.87
C LEU A 28 8.99 -9.29 12.37
N ILE A 29 8.60 -8.19 11.75
CA ILE A 29 8.34 -8.10 10.30
C ILE A 29 9.62 -8.47 9.53
N ARG A 30 10.78 -7.92 9.91
CA ARG A 30 12.05 -8.22 9.26
C ARG A 30 12.43 -9.70 9.40
N ASP A 31 12.34 -10.24 10.61
CA ASP A 31 12.65 -11.64 10.91
C ASP A 31 11.64 -12.60 10.23
N GLY A 32 10.40 -12.16 10.05
CA GLY A 32 9.35 -12.85 9.30
C GLY A 32 9.52 -12.86 7.78
N GLY A 33 10.65 -12.34 7.25
CA GLY A 33 10.99 -12.41 5.83
C GLY A 33 10.57 -11.20 5.00
N PHE A 34 9.94 -10.18 5.59
CA PHE A 34 9.57 -8.96 4.90
C PHE A 34 10.74 -7.98 4.84
N GLN A 35 10.80 -7.18 3.80
CA GLN A 35 11.85 -6.20 3.55
C GLN A 35 11.33 -4.77 3.46
N THR A 36 10.02 -4.60 3.35
CA THR A 36 9.36 -3.32 3.15
C THR A 36 8.14 -3.20 4.06
N VAL A 37 7.93 -2.02 4.59
CA VAL A 37 6.69 -1.63 5.25
C VAL A 37 6.07 -0.46 4.49
N ARG A 38 4.77 -0.54 4.20
CA ARG A 38 3.97 0.57 3.68
C ARG A 38 3.16 1.15 4.83
N MET A 39 3.54 2.35 5.24
CA MET A 39 2.89 3.08 6.35
C MET A 39 1.71 3.87 5.80
N VAL A 40 0.52 3.47 6.22
CA VAL A 40 -0.76 4.06 5.83
C VAL A 40 -1.01 5.33 6.65
N LEU A 41 -0.98 6.51 6.02
CA LEU A 41 -1.00 7.79 6.69
C LEU A 41 -2.30 8.57 6.38
N GLN A 42 -3.21 8.63 7.34
CA GLN A 42 -4.40 9.47 7.27
C GLN A 42 -4.11 10.82 7.96
N ALA A 43 -3.36 11.69 7.27
CA ALA A 43 -2.75 12.86 7.86
C ALA A 43 -3.64 14.12 7.90
N PHE A 44 -4.66 14.21 7.03
CA PHE A 44 -5.44 15.43 6.87
C PHE A 44 -6.24 15.82 8.12
N ARG A 45 -6.67 14.83 8.92
CA ARG A 45 -7.33 15.06 10.20
C ARG A 45 -6.40 15.63 11.28
N HIS A 46 -5.09 15.60 11.05
CA HIS A 46 -4.05 16.10 11.93
C HIS A 46 -3.46 17.43 11.46
N MET A 47 -4.08 18.06 10.47
CA MET A 47 -3.74 19.39 9.99
C MET A 47 -4.59 20.45 10.68
N ASP A 48 -3.99 21.60 10.96
CA ASP A 48 -4.70 22.80 11.41
C ASP A 48 -5.38 23.56 10.25
N ALA A 49 -5.97 24.71 10.55
CA ALA A 49 -6.65 25.55 9.55
C ALA A 49 -5.71 26.10 8.47
N GLY A 50 -4.40 26.14 8.73
CA GLY A 50 -3.36 26.51 7.77
C GLY A 50 -2.75 25.32 7.06
N ASN A 51 -3.36 24.14 7.17
CA ASN A 51 -2.85 22.86 6.65
C ASN A 51 -1.46 22.47 7.21
N GLN A 52 -1.13 22.91 8.43
CA GLN A 52 0.11 22.50 9.08
C GLN A 52 -0.13 21.21 9.87
N LEU A 53 0.74 20.21 9.67
CA LEU A 53 0.69 18.95 10.39
C LEU A 53 1.01 19.14 11.88
N ASN A 54 0.26 18.45 12.70
CA ASN A 54 0.45 18.46 14.15
C ASN A 54 1.86 17.95 14.51
N PRO A 55 2.65 18.72 15.32
CA PRO A 55 4.01 18.33 15.69
C PRO A 55 4.11 16.98 16.43
N ARG A 56 3.08 16.60 17.21
CA ARG A 56 3.05 15.29 17.89
C ARG A 56 2.85 14.16 16.89
N TRP A 57 1.96 14.34 15.91
CA TRP A 57 1.76 13.38 14.83
C TRP A 57 3.06 13.19 14.04
N LEU A 58 3.75 14.27 13.69
CA LEU A 58 5.05 14.22 13.01
C LEU A 58 6.12 13.50 13.85
N ALA A 59 6.18 13.73 15.16
CA ALA A 59 7.11 13.04 16.05
C ALA A 59 6.81 11.53 16.14
N THR A 60 5.52 11.15 16.14
CA THR A 60 5.11 9.74 16.08
C THR A 60 5.56 9.10 14.77
N LEU A 61 5.34 9.78 13.63
CA LEU A 61 5.79 9.29 12.32
C LEU A 61 7.31 9.12 12.27
N ASP A 62 8.08 10.10 12.75
CA ASP A 62 9.54 9.99 12.83
C ASP A 62 9.99 8.77 13.61
N GLY A 63 9.37 8.53 14.78
CA GLY A 63 9.70 7.38 15.62
C GLY A 63 9.48 6.06 14.90
N HIS A 64 8.38 5.93 14.15
CA HIS A 64 8.09 4.72 13.37
C HIS A 64 9.05 4.57 12.18
N VAL A 65 9.32 5.65 11.45
CA VAL A 65 10.27 5.64 10.32
C VAL A 65 11.66 5.23 10.79
N ASP A 66 12.15 5.83 11.89
CA ASP A 66 13.49 5.54 12.40
C ASP A 66 13.59 4.11 12.94
N ALA A 67 12.54 3.62 13.61
CA ALA A 67 12.50 2.24 14.10
C ALA A 67 12.50 1.22 12.94
N ALA A 68 11.78 1.49 11.86
CA ALA A 68 11.78 0.64 10.66
C ALA A 68 13.14 0.63 9.96
N LEU A 69 13.74 1.81 9.77
CA LEU A 69 15.06 1.95 9.16
C LEU A 69 16.14 1.26 9.99
N ALA A 70 16.06 1.31 11.32
CA ALA A 70 16.98 0.63 12.23
C ALA A 70 16.95 -0.90 12.05
N GLN A 71 15.86 -1.48 11.54
CA GLN A 71 15.76 -2.89 11.19
C GLN A 71 16.15 -3.17 9.72
N GLY A 72 16.63 -2.16 8.98
CA GLY A 72 16.99 -2.32 7.56
C GLY A 72 15.79 -2.48 6.62
N LEU A 73 14.60 -2.06 7.05
CA LEU A 73 13.40 -2.08 6.22
C LEU A 73 13.37 -0.88 5.26
N THR A 74 12.85 -1.09 4.07
CA THR A 74 12.37 -0.01 3.21
C THR A 74 11.04 0.50 3.75
N VAL A 75 10.87 1.82 3.76
CA VAL A 75 9.67 2.48 4.28
C VAL A 75 8.96 3.22 3.15
N ILE A 76 7.73 2.84 2.85
CA ILE A 76 6.85 3.61 1.97
C ILE A 76 5.97 4.49 2.85
N LEU A 77 6.01 5.79 2.63
CA LEU A 77 5.10 6.76 3.25
C LEU A 77 3.96 7.00 2.27
N ASP A 78 2.81 6.44 2.59
CA ASP A 78 1.60 6.46 1.77
C ASP A 78 0.60 7.48 2.31
N GLU A 79 0.32 8.53 1.53
CA GLU A 79 -0.78 9.45 1.84
C GLU A 79 -2.11 8.72 1.57
N HIS A 80 -2.96 8.56 2.60
CA HIS A 80 -4.10 7.64 2.57
C HIS A 80 -5.46 8.32 2.81
N ASP A 81 -5.57 9.63 2.63
CA ASP A 81 -6.82 10.38 2.79
C ASP A 81 -7.69 10.40 1.51
N PHE A 82 -7.55 9.39 0.67
CA PHE A 82 -8.18 9.27 -0.64
C PHE A 82 -9.71 9.41 -0.63
N ASN A 83 -10.39 8.94 0.42
CA ASN A 83 -11.84 9.09 0.55
C ASN A 83 -12.26 10.56 0.70
N ILE A 84 -11.49 11.35 1.47
CA ILE A 84 -11.73 12.78 1.61
C ILE A 84 -11.58 13.48 0.25
N CYS A 85 -10.57 13.07 -0.52
CA CYS A 85 -10.32 13.59 -1.85
C CYS A 85 -11.39 13.17 -2.87
N ALA A 86 -11.88 11.95 -2.78
CA ALA A 86 -12.96 11.46 -3.64
C ALA A 86 -14.29 12.22 -3.44
N GLU A 87 -14.55 12.70 -2.21
CA GLU A 87 -15.74 13.47 -1.87
C GLU A 87 -15.64 14.95 -2.29
N ASP A 88 -14.47 15.58 -2.08
CA ASP A 88 -14.25 17.00 -2.38
C ASP A 88 -12.80 17.25 -2.84
N VAL A 89 -12.60 17.20 -4.14
CA VAL A 89 -11.30 17.45 -4.77
C VAL A 89 -10.77 18.86 -4.55
N VAL A 90 -11.68 19.84 -4.40
CA VAL A 90 -11.29 21.24 -4.21
C VAL A 90 -10.71 21.44 -2.81
N ALA A 91 -11.37 20.87 -1.80
CA ALA A 91 -10.86 20.89 -0.42
C ALA A 91 -9.63 19.98 -0.22
N CYS A 92 -9.54 18.89 -0.97
CA CYS A 92 -8.41 17.96 -0.93
C CYS A 92 -7.10 18.59 -1.41
N ARG A 93 -7.13 19.28 -2.57
CA ARG A 93 -5.91 19.77 -3.22
C ARG A 93 -4.97 20.55 -2.28
N PRO A 94 -5.40 21.59 -1.55
CA PRO A 94 -4.50 22.34 -0.67
C PRO A 94 -3.91 21.49 0.45
N LYS A 95 -4.64 20.50 0.96
CA LYS A 95 -4.16 19.57 1.99
C LYS A 95 -3.10 18.62 1.44
N LEU A 96 -3.35 18.03 0.29
CA LEU A 96 -2.41 17.12 -0.38
C LEU A 96 -1.09 17.83 -0.71
N MET A 97 -1.18 19.05 -1.25
CA MET A 97 0.02 19.83 -1.57
C MET A 97 0.80 20.23 -0.31
N ALA A 98 0.08 20.66 0.74
CA ALA A 98 0.70 21.01 2.03
C ALA A 98 1.30 19.79 2.74
N PHE A 99 0.70 18.61 2.61
CA PHE A 99 1.26 17.36 3.11
C PHE A 99 2.63 17.09 2.46
N TRP A 100 2.67 17.09 1.13
CA TRP A 100 3.93 16.81 0.42
C TRP A 100 4.99 17.88 0.60
N GLU A 101 4.63 19.15 0.74
CA GLU A 101 5.57 20.23 1.10
C GLU A 101 6.29 19.93 2.43
N GLN A 102 5.51 19.54 3.45
CA GLN A 102 6.04 19.30 4.79
C GLN A 102 6.81 17.97 4.87
N ILE A 103 6.24 16.87 4.33
CA ILE A 103 6.84 15.54 4.41
C ILE A 103 8.09 15.46 3.53
N SER A 104 8.06 15.97 2.30
CA SER A 104 9.25 15.92 1.43
C SER A 104 10.42 16.71 2.00
N THR A 105 10.16 17.87 2.60
CA THR A 105 11.19 18.67 3.28
C THR A 105 11.73 17.97 4.51
N ARG A 106 10.85 17.40 5.35
CA ARG A 106 11.21 16.72 6.59
C ARG A 106 12.11 15.50 6.35
N TYR A 107 11.82 14.73 5.32
CA TYR A 107 12.53 13.49 5.01
C TYR A 107 13.60 13.64 3.91
N ALA A 108 13.92 14.87 3.48
CA ALA A 108 14.89 15.12 2.41
C ALA A 108 16.26 14.46 2.65
N ASN A 109 16.72 14.43 3.91
CA ASN A 109 18.02 13.88 4.31
C ASN A 109 17.94 12.40 4.77
N LYS A 110 16.76 11.76 4.73
CA LYS A 110 16.66 10.32 5.00
C LYS A 110 17.15 9.50 3.81
N PRO A 111 17.61 8.27 4.02
CA PRO A 111 18.11 7.43 2.93
C PRO A 111 17.03 7.13 1.88
N ASN A 112 17.45 6.75 0.67
CA ASN A 112 16.54 6.41 -0.44
C ASN A 112 15.68 5.15 -0.21
N THR A 113 15.90 4.46 0.91
CA THR A 113 14.99 3.42 1.42
C THR A 113 13.71 3.98 2.04
N VAL A 114 13.62 5.31 2.24
CA VAL A 114 12.33 6.00 2.44
C VAL A 114 11.79 6.37 1.06
N VAL A 115 10.61 5.87 0.73
CA VAL A 115 9.93 6.05 -0.57
C VAL A 115 8.62 6.78 -0.31
N PHE A 116 8.20 7.65 -1.21
CA PHE A 116 6.96 8.40 -1.08
C PHE A 116 5.90 7.84 -2.03
N GLU A 117 4.67 7.69 -1.56
CA GLU A 117 3.52 7.34 -2.38
C GLU A 117 2.51 8.48 -2.32
N LEU A 118 2.26 9.11 -3.48
CA LEU A 118 1.60 10.41 -3.55
C LEU A 118 0.17 10.39 -3.02
N MET A 119 -0.56 9.34 -3.27
CA MET A 119 -1.89 9.09 -2.72
C MET A 119 -2.28 7.63 -2.94
N ASN A 120 -2.85 7.02 -1.90
CA ASN A 120 -3.57 5.76 -2.01
C ASN A 120 -4.80 5.92 -2.90
N GLU A 121 -5.05 4.98 -3.77
CA GLU A 121 -6.32 4.72 -4.44
C GLU A 121 -7.14 5.95 -4.89
N PRO A 122 -6.60 6.85 -5.74
CA PRO A 122 -7.40 7.91 -6.31
C PRO A 122 -8.68 7.35 -6.95
N ASN A 123 -9.84 7.93 -6.61
CA ASN A 123 -11.13 7.42 -7.11
C ASN A 123 -12.21 8.49 -7.09
N GLY A 124 -13.39 8.17 -7.61
CA GLY A 124 -14.55 9.06 -7.58
C GLY A 124 -14.28 10.39 -8.27
N ALA A 125 -14.53 11.51 -7.59
CA ALA A 125 -14.29 12.83 -8.17
C ALA A 125 -12.79 13.09 -8.44
N THR A 126 -11.89 12.41 -7.73
CA THR A 126 -10.44 12.54 -7.92
C THR A 126 -9.98 12.01 -9.28
N ASP A 127 -10.65 11.02 -9.85
CA ASP A 127 -10.25 10.42 -11.15
C ASP A 127 -10.09 11.46 -12.26
N ALA A 128 -10.96 12.45 -12.30
CA ALA A 128 -10.95 13.48 -13.33
C ALA A 128 -9.75 14.44 -13.22
N VAL A 129 -9.15 14.60 -12.06
CA VAL A 129 -8.11 15.59 -11.76
C VAL A 129 -6.79 14.95 -11.29
N TRP A 130 -6.76 13.65 -11.12
CA TRP A 130 -5.64 12.94 -10.49
C TRP A 130 -4.30 13.17 -11.18
N ASN A 131 -4.25 13.09 -12.50
CA ASN A 131 -3.00 13.31 -13.22
C ASN A 131 -2.40 14.70 -12.97
N ASP A 132 -3.25 15.72 -12.85
CA ASP A 132 -2.80 17.09 -12.59
C ASP A 132 -2.34 17.24 -11.14
N TYR A 133 -3.06 16.64 -10.17
CA TYR A 133 -2.67 16.66 -8.75
C TYR A 133 -1.40 15.86 -8.50
N ALA A 134 -1.24 14.70 -9.13
CA ALA A 134 -0.03 13.91 -9.04
C ALA A 134 1.19 14.65 -9.62
N ALA A 135 1.02 15.33 -10.76
CA ALA A 135 2.09 16.13 -11.35
C ALA A 135 2.49 17.31 -10.44
N GLU A 136 1.53 17.99 -9.82
CA GLU A 136 1.79 19.08 -8.87
C GLU A 136 2.49 18.58 -7.60
N ALA A 137 2.00 17.51 -7.00
CA ALA A 137 2.60 16.90 -5.81
C ALA A 137 4.02 16.39 -6.09
N LEU A 138 4.23 15.75 -7.25
CA LEU A 138 5.55 15.31 -7.68
C LEU A 138 6.51 16.49 -7.84
N ALA A 139 6.07 17.59 -8.45
CA ALA A 139 6.90 18.80 -8.59
C ALA A 139 7.29 19.38 -7.23
N ILE A 140 6.41 19.34 -6.23
CA ILE A 140 6.70 19.73 -4.86
C ILE A 140 7.79 18.81 -4.27
N VAL A 141 7.61 17.50 -4.36
CA VAL A 141 8.58 16.52 -3.86
C VAL A 141 9.95 16.71 -4.51
N ARG A 142 10.02 16.96 -5.82
CA ARG A 142 11.27 17.09 -6.57
C ARG A 142 12.11 18.32 -6.17
N ARG A 143 11.52 19.35 -5.57
CA ARG A 143 12.28 20.52 -5.06
C ARG A 143 13.32 20.15 -4.00
N THR A 144 13.01 19.17 -3.17
CA THR A 144 13.88 18.74 -2.06
C THR A 144 14.39 17.30 -2.20
N ASN A 145 13.79 16.49 -3.07
CA ASN A 145 14.07 15.06 -3.26
C ASN A 145 14.20 14.70 -4.76
N PRO A 146 15.23 15.22 -5.47
CA PRO A 146 15.32 15.06 -6.92
C PRO A 146 15.46 13.61 -7.41
N THR A 147 16.01 12.72 -6.57
CA THR A 147 16.27 11.31 -6.92
C THR A 147 15.56 10.29 -6.03
N ARG A 148 14.67 10.75 -5.14
CA ARG A 148 13.88 9.83 -4.31
C ARG A 148 12.85 9.09 -5.16
N ASN A 149 12.73 7.80 -4.96
CA ASN A 149 11.65 7.05 -5.60
C ASN A 149 10.29 7.53 -5.10
N VAL A 150 9.39 7.79 -6.05
CA VAL A 150 8.00 8.21 -5.79
C VAL A 150 7.07 7.19 -6.44
N ILE A 151 6.10 6.74 -5.69
CA ILE A 151 5.07 5.79 -6.15
C ILE A 151 3.83 6.59 -6.56
N ILE A 152 3.30 6.27 -7.72
CA ILE A 152 2.11 6.90 -8.29
C ILE A 152 1.26 5.82 -8.96
N GLY A 153 0.01 5.68 -8.53
CA GLY A 153 -0.95 4.76 -9.14
C GLY A 153 -1.96 5.48 -10.06
N PRO A 154 -2.69 4.72 -10.88
CA PRO A 154 -3.79 5.23 -11.69
C PRO A 154 -5.03 5.53 -10.84
N GLY A 155 -6.04 6.16 -11.44
CA GLY A 155 -7.37 6.32 -10.87
C GLY A 155 -8.13 5.01 -10.63
N SER A 156 -9.39 5.14 -10.21
CA SER A 156 -10.29 4.02 -9.93
C SER A 156 -9.67 2.98 -8.99
N TRP A 157 -9.21 3.44 -7.81
CA TRP A 157 -8.61 2.60 -6.76
C TRP A 157 -7.33 1.87 -7.22
N ASN A 158 -6.42 2.56 -7.90
CA ASN A 158 -5.18 1.97 -8.45
C ASN A 158 -5.45 0.76 -9.35
N SER A 159 -6.54 0.80 -10.12
CA SER A 159 -6.96 -0.30 -10.99
C SER A 159 -6.00 -0.53 -12.15
N ILE A 160 -5.67 -1.79 -12.41
CA ILE A 160 -4.90 -2.21 -13.61
C ILE A 160 -5.52 -1.68 -14.89
N ASP A 161 -6.86 -1.71 -15.00
CA ASP A 161 -7.58 -1.28 -16.20
C ASP A 161 -7.50 0.25 -16.44
N GLN A 162 -6.96 1.03 -15.48
CA GLN A 162 -6.75 2.47 -15.60
C GLN A 162 -5.29 2.88 -15.85
N LEU A 163 -4.38 1.93 -15.94
CA LEU A 163 -2.96 2.21 -16.20
C LEU A 163 -2.74 3.02 -17.49
N GLU A 164 -3.51 2.74 -18.55
CA GLU A 164 -3.42 3.48 -19.82
C GLU A 164 -3.78 4.97 -19.69
N ASN A 165 -4.52 5.34 -18.64
CA ASN A 165 -4.90 6.72 -18.35
C ASN A 165 -3.89 7.44 -17.44
N LEU A 166 -2.93 6.73 -16.86
CA LEU A 166 -1.90 7.30 -15.99
C LEU A 166 -0.85 8.07 -16.79
N ARG A 167 -0.64 9.34 -16.47
CA ARG A 167 0.35 10.20 -17.11
C ARG A 167 1.52 10.45 -16.19
N LEU A 168 2.68 9.95 -16.58
CA LEU A 168 3.91 10.11 -15.83
C LEU A 168 4.94 10.86 -16.70
N PRO A 169 5.72 11.81 -16.13
CA PRO A 169 6.76 12.51 -16.88
C PRO A 169 7.83 11.51 -17.35
N ALA A 170 8.06 11.45 -18.67
CA ALA A 170 8.96 10.48 -19.28
C ALA A 170 10.40 10.58 -18.75
N GLU A 171 10.86 11.80 -18.48
CA GLU A 171 12.24 12.09 -18.08
C GLU A 171 12.52 11.70 -16.60
N ASP A 172 11.50 11.63 -15.75
CA ASP A 172 11.69 11.26 -14.36
C ASP A 172 11.78 9.75 -14.19
N ARG A 173 13.00 9.23 -14.03
CA ARG A 173 13.27 7.79 -13.89
C ARG A 173 13.15 7.28 -12.45
N HIS A 174 12.81 8.14 -11.49
CA HIS A 174 12.61 7.81 -10.09
C HIS A 174 11.12 7.67 -9.73
N ILE A 175 10.30 7.21 -10.68
CA ILE A 175 8.88 6.93 -10.48
C ILE A 175 8.65 5.43 -10.60
N ILE A 176 7.92 4.88 -9.64
CA ILE A 176 7.42 3.51 -9.62
C ILE A 176 5.89 3.60 -9.79
N ALA A 177 5.32 2.91 -10.76
CA ALA A 177 3.87 2.82 -10.84
C ALA A 177 3.36 1.78 -9.82
N THR A 178 2.15 2.01 -9.27
CA THR A 178 1.54 1.02 -8.38
C THR A 178 0.17 0.60 -8.89
N VAL A 179 -0.19 -0.63 -8.61
CA VAL A 179 -1.54 -1.16 -8.80
C VAL A 179 -1.98 -1.90 -7.55
N HIS A 180 -3.28 -1.94 -7.31
CA HIS A 180 -3.90 -2.77 -6.26
C HIS A 180 -4.66 -3.91 -6.92
N TYR A 181 -4.64 -5.08 -6.30
CA TYR A 181 -5.30 -6.25 -6.87
C TYR A 181 -6.07 -7.03 -5.82
N TYR A 182 -7.37 -7.09 -6.02
CA TYR A 182 -8.30 -7.83 -5.17
C TYR A 182 -9.24 -8.75 -5.98
N GLY A 183 -8.91 -9.01 -7.24
CA GLY A 183 -9.73 -9.87 -8.10
C GLY A 183 -9.71 -11.36 -7.74
N PRO A 184 -10.87 -12.03 -7.75
CA PRO A 184 -12.21 -11.48 -7.86
C PRO A 184 -12.75 -10.95 -6.53
N MET A 185 -13.25 -9.72 -6.51
CA MET A 185 -13.71 -9.07 -5.27
C MET A 185 -14.81 -9.84 -4.54
N ARG A 186 -15.64 -10.59 -5.26
CA ARG A 186 -16.63 -11.48 -4.63
C ARG A 186 -16.00 -12.51 -3.67
N PHE A 187 -14.78 -12.95 -3.97
CA PHE A 187 -14.02 -13.83 -3.09
C PHE A 187 -13.28 -13.03 -2.01
N THR A 188 -12.48 -12.04 -2.42
CA THR A 188 -11.55 -11.34 -1.50
C THR A 188 -12.25 -10.47 -0.47
N HIS A 189 -13.47 -9.96 -0.78
CA HIS A 189 -14.25 -9.09 0.10
C HIS A 189 -15.53 -9.75 0.62
N GLN A 190 -15.66 -11.07 0.53
CA GLN A 190 -16.84 -11.78 1.02
C GLN A 190 -17.10 -11.50 2.50
N GLY A 191 -18.33 -11.07 2.82
CA GLY A 191 -18.76 -10.75 4.18
C GLY A 191 -18.18 -9.47 4.76
N ALA A 192 -17.50 -8.64 3.96
CA ALA A 192 -16.96 -7.36 4.41
C ALA A 192 -18.09 -6.32 4.61
N SER A 193 -18.18 -5.75 5.81
CA SER A 193 -19.27 -4.84 6.18
C SER A 193 -19.27 -3.51 5.43
N TRP A 194 -18.09 -3.09 4.94
CA TRP A 194 -17.93 -1.84 4.18
C TRP A 194 -18.21 -1.99 2.68
N THR A 195 -18.42 -3.22 2.19
CA THR A 195 -18.80 -3.49 0.80
C THR A 195 -20.13 -4.25 0.74
N PRO A 196 -21.27 -3.58 0.84
CA PRO A 196 -22.58 -4.23 0.94
C PRO A 196 -22.95 -5.10 -0.28
N MET A 197 -22.20 -5.03 -1.38
CA MET A 197 -22.35 -5.89 -2.55
C MET A 197 -21.84 -7.33 -2.33
N PHE A 198 -20.99 -7.59 -1.32
CA PHE A 198 -20.32 -8.87 -1.11
C PHE A 198 -20.71 -9.51 0.24
N THR A 199 -22.00 -9.64 0.49
CA THR A 199 -22.56 -10.18 1.75
C THR A 199 -22.44 -11.69 1.88
N GLU A 200 -22.24 -12.41 0.77
CA GLU A 200 -22.04 -13.86 0.78
C GLU A 200 -20.74 -14.24 1.48
N THR A 201 -20.70 -15.43 2.07
CA THR A 201 -19.51 -16.02 2.70
C THR A 201 -19.36 -17.48 2.31
N GLY A 202 -18.18 -18.06 2.56
CA GLY A 202 -17.91 -19.46 2.20
C GLY A 202 -17.56 -19.67 0.74
N ILE A 203 -17.33 -18.60 -0.03
CA ILE A 203 -16.91 -18.69 -1.42
C ILE A 203 -15.47 -19.21 -1.46
N ALA A 204 -15.27 -20.32 -2.15
CA ALA A 204 -13.95 -20.91 -2.35
C ALA A 204 -13.23 -20.28 -3.56
N TRP A 205 -11.91 -20.40 -3.57
CA TRP A 205 -11.03 -19.99 -4.68
C TRP A 205 -9.92 -21.04 -4.85
N GLY A 206 -9.41 -21.23 -6.07
CA GLY A 206 -8.22 -22.03 -6.33
C GLY A 206 -8.33 -22.98 -7.50
N SER A 207 -9.40 -22.88 -8.31
CA SER A 207 -9.49 -23.64 -9.57
C SER A 207 -8.41 -23.22 -10.58
N PRO A 208 -8.13 -24.02 -11.61
CA PRO A 208 -7.25 -23.59 -12.71
C PRO A 208 -7.72 -22.31 -13.40
N GLU A 209 -9.02 -22.13 -13.55
CA GLU A 209 -9.65 -20.95 -14.15
C GLU A 209 -9.44 -19.70 -13.30
N ASP A 210 -9.58 -19.82 -11.96
CA ASP A 210 -9.31 -18.74 -11.02
C ASP A 210 -7.85 -18.25 -11.14
N ARG A 211 -6.91 -19.19 -11.21
CA ARG A 211 -5.48 -18.86 -11.36
C ARG A 211 -5.16 -18.23 -12.71
N ALA A 212 -5.79 -18.72 -13.78
CA ALA A 212 -5.64 -18.16 -15.11
C ALA A 212 -6.18 -16.72 -15.19
N ALA A 213 -7.28 -16.41 -14.49
CA ALA A 213 -7.82 -15.06 -14.42
C ALA A 213 -6.85 -14.08 -13.73
N VAL A 214 -6.26 -14.48 -12.59
CA VAL A 214 -5.23 -13.67 -11.91
C VAL A 214 -4.04 -13.41 -12.84
N ALA A 215 -3.54 -14.45 -13.53
CA ALA A 215 -2.42 -14.30 -14.45
C ALA A 215 -2.75 -13.30 -15.58
N ALA A 216 -3.94 -13.45 -16.21
CA ALA A 216 -4.37 -12.60 -17.30
C ALA A 216 -4.52 -11.12 -16.89
N ASP A 217 -4.98 -10.85 -15.67
CA ASP A 217 -5.07 -9.48 -15.18
C ASP A 217 -3.69 -8.87 -14.95
N LEU A 218 -2.76 -9.62 -14.35
CA LEU A 218 -1.40 -9.15 -14.13
C LEU A 218 -0.59 -9.01 -15.43
N ASP A 219 -0.86 -9.82 -16.46
CA ASP A 219 -0.27 -9.70 -17.79
C ASP A 219 -0.59 -8.34 -18.43
N LYS A 220 -1.80 -7.78 -18.21
CA LYS A 220 -2.16 -6.43 -18.67
C LYS A 220 -1.24 -5.37 -18.06
N ALA A 221 -1.02 -5.46 -16.75
CA ALA A 221 -0.16 -4.52 -16.04
C ALA A 221 1.32 -4.68 -16.45
N GLU A 222 1.78 -5.91 -16.68
CA GLU A 222 3.13 -6.19 -17.20
C GLU A 222 3.34 -5.57 -18.57
N ALA A 223 2.42 -5.78 -19.50
CA ALA A 223 2.46 -5.18 -20.83
C ALA A 223 2.55 -3.65 -20.77
N TRP A 224 1.77 -3.02 -19.89
CA TRP A 224 1.86 -1.57 -19.70
C TRP A 224 3.22 -1.15 -19.12
N SER A 225 3.73 -1.87 -18.12
CA SER A 225 5.02 -1.61 -17.49
C SER A 225 6.16 -1.65 -18.51
N GLU A 226 6.19 -2.66 -19.36
CA GLU A 226 7.18 -2.82 -20.43
C GLU A 226 7.06 -1.70 -21.48
N ALA A 227 5.85 -1.42 -21.96
CA ALA A 227 5.61 -0.38 -22.96
C ALA A 227 6.02 1.01 -22.48
N ASN A 228 5.85 1.31 -21.19
CA ASN A 228 6.17 2.60 -20.58
C ASN A 228 7.57 2.63 -19.92
N GLY A 229 8.26 1.49 -19.84
CA GLY A 229 9.56 1.37 -19.18
C GLY A 229 9.52 1.80 -17.71
N ARG A 230 8.45 1.41 -16.98
CA ARG A 230 8.21 1.78 -15.58
C ARG A 230 8.17 0.54 -14.70
N PRO A 231 8.92 0.50 -13.57
CA PRO A 231 8.75 -0.58 -12.60
C PRO A 231 7.36 -0.51 -11.96
N LEU A 232 6.81 -1.68 -11.62
CA LEU A 232 5.54 -1.81 -10.91
C LEU A 232 5.74 -2.27 -9.46
N LEU A 233 4.87 -1.74 -8.59
CA LEU A 233 4.62 -2.23 -7.25
C LEU A 233 3.16 -2.75 -7.20
N LEU A 234 2.97 -3.96 -6.71
CA LEU A 234 1.66 -4.39 -6.24
C LEU A 234 1.47 -3.85 -4.81
N GLY A 235 0.91 -2.64 -4.67
CA GLY A 235 0.86 -1.88 -3.41
C GLY A 235 -0.08 -2.45 -2.38
N GLU A 236 -1.15 -3.11 -2.85
CA GLU A 236 -2.09 -3.82 -1.99
C GLU A 236 -2.63 -5.07 -2.69
N PHE A 237 -2.76 -6.13 -1.93
CA PHE A 237 -3.51 -7.35 -2.24
C PHE A 237 -3.78 -8.12 -0.96
N GLY A 238 -4.90 -8.84 -0.91
CA GLY A 238 -5.28 -9.62 0.26
C GLY A 238 -6.66 -10.25 0.08
N ALA A 239 -7.03 -11.15 0.98
CA ALA A 239 -8.37 -11.70 1.07
C ALA A 239 -8.88 -11.60 2.52
N TYR A 240 -10.08 -11.04 2.67
CA TYR A 240 -10.72 -10.76 3.96
C TYR A 240 -10.86 -12.03 4.81
N ASP A 241 -10.80 -11.89 6.13
CA ASP A 241 -10.73 -13.00 7.09
C ASP A 241 -11.98 -13.89 7.12
N LYS A 242 -13.08 -13.45 6.52
CA LYS A 242 -14.32 -14.26 6.37
C LYS A 242 -14.23 -15.28 5.25
N ALA A 243 -13.26 -15.17 4.36
CA ALA A 243 -13.05 -16.20 3.34
C ALA A 243 -12.45 -17.48 3.95
N PRO A 244 -12.75 -18.68 3.40
CA PRO A 244 -12.17 -19.93 3.86
C PRO A 244 -10.63 -19.89 3.85
N MET A 245 -9.98 -20.25 4.96
CA MET A 245 -8.54 -20.10 5.15
C MET A 245 -7.72 -20.78 4.05
N ALA A 246 -8.08 -21.98 3.63
CA ALA A 246 -7.36 -22.67 2.56
C ALA A 246 -7.39 -21.90 1.23
N SER A 247 -8.54 -21.30 0.89
CA SER A 247 -8.69 -20.47 -0.29
C SER A 247 -7.97 -19.12 -0.16
N ARG A 248 -7.97 -18.51 1.05
CA ARG A 248 -7.18 -17.30 1.34
C ARG A 248 -5.69 -17.54 1.10
N ALA A 249 -5.15 -18.62 1.68
CA ALA A 249 -3.73 -18.97 1.52
C ALA A 249 -3.38 -19.26 0.05
N ALA A 250 -4.23 -20.03 -0.65
CA ALA A 250 -4.02 -20.36 -2.06
C ALA A 250 -4.05 -19.12 -2.97
N TRP A 251 -4.97 -18.16 -2.72
CA TRP A 251 -5.08 -16.92 -3.46
C TRP A 251 -3.87 -16.00 -3.17
N THR A 252 -3.52 -15.86 -1.89
CA THR A 252 -2.39 -15.04 -1.45
C THR A 252 -1.07 -15.52 -2.06
N ASP A 253 -0.81 -16.84 -2.02
CA ASP A 253 0.36 -17.45 -2.67
C ASP A 253 0.36 -17.20 -4.19
N ALA A 254 -0.77 -17.45 -4.86
CA ALA A 254 -0.88 -17.27 -6.31
C ALA A 254 -0.57 -15.84 -6.74
N VAL A 255 -1.13 -14.84 -6.08
CA VAL A 255 -0.92 -13.42 -6.42
C VAL A 255 0.50 -12.98 -6.09
N ALA A 256 1.04 -13.35 -4.92
CA ALA A 256 2.41 -13.01 -4.53
C ALA A 256 3.44 -13.63 -5.49
N ARG A 257 3.29 -14.91 -5.84
CA ARG A 257 4.19 -15.60 -6.80
C ARG A 257 4.05 -15.02 -8.20
N ALA A 258 2.84 -14.67 -8.63
CA ALA A 258 2.62 -14.05 -9.94
C ALA A 258 3.30 -12.67 -10.04
N ALA A 259 3.30 -11.86 -8.97
CA ALA A 259 4.04 -10.61 -8.90
C ALA A 259 5.57 -10.86 -8.93
N GLU A 260 6.06 -11.82 -8.14
CA GLU A 260 7.50 -12.14 -8.08
C GLU A 260 8.06 -12.67 -9.40
N THR A 261 7.28 -13.49 -10.14
CA THR A 261 7.70 -14.02 -11.46
C THR A 261 7.90 -12.89 -12.48
N ARG A 262 7.17 -11.78 -12.32
CA ARG A 262 7.29 -10.57 -13.14
C ARG A 262 8.35 -9.59 -12.62
N GLY A 263 9.06 -9.95 -11.55
CA GLY A 263 10.07 -9.09 -10.92
C GLY A 263 9.49 -7.90 -10.15
N TRP A 264 8.19 -7.93 -9.81
CA TRP A 264 7.56 -6.85 -9.07
C TRP A 264 7.80 -6.98 -7.57
N ALA A 265 7.91 -5.83 -6.90
CA ALA A 265 7.74 -5.75 -5.47
C ALA A 265 6.24 -5.77 -5.12
N TRP A 266 5.94 -6.20 -3.90
CA TRP A 266 4.57 -6.20 -3.41
C TRP A 266 4.49 -5.83 -1.92
N ALA A 267 3.30 -5.35 -1.47
CA ALA A 267 2.97 -5.12 -0.07
C ALA A 267 1.59 -5.70 0.25
N TYR A 268 1.56 -6.73 1.09
CA TYR A 268 0.34 -7.41 1.50
C TYR A 268 -0.55 -6.51 2.36
N TRP A 269 -1.84 -6.49 2.07
CA TRP A 269 -2.87 -5.84 2.90
C TRP A 269 -3.50 -6.88 3.81
N GLN A 270 -3.29 -6.85 5.15
CA GLN A 270 -2.36 -6.01 5.91
C GLN A 270 -1.84 -6.75 7.16
N PHE A 271 -1.04 -6.07 8.01
CA PHE A 271 -0.36 -6.68 9.14
C PHE A 271 -1.33 -7.21 10.20
N ASP A 272 -2.17 -6.34 10.79
CA ASP A 272 -2.89 -6.64 12.04
C ASP A 272 -4.41 -6.37 12.02
N SER A 273 -5.03 -6.23 10.86
CA SER A 273 -6.46 -5.92 10.73
C SER A 273 -7.08 -6.69 9.57
N ASP A 274 -8.34 -6.97 9.62
CA ASP A 274 -9.25 -7.54 8.63
C ASP A 274 -8.69 -8.61 7.68
N PHE A 275 -7.69 -8.31 6.89
CA PHE A 275 -6.97 -9.21 5.99
C PHE A 275 -5.78 -9.90 6.65
N ILE A 276 -5.59 -9.67 7.85
CA ILE A 276 -4.58 -10.03 8.86
C ILE A 276 -3.56 -11.10 8.47
N VAL A 277 -2.26 -10.76 8.60
CA VAL A 277 -1.17 -11.72 8.56
C VAL A 277 -0.53 -11.94 9.93
N TYR A 278 -0.69 -11.00 10.87
CA TYR A 278 -0.20 -11.10 12.23
C TYR A 278 -1.25 -10.69 13.26
N ASP A 279 -1.56 -11.56 14.19
CA ASP A 279 -2.50 -11.32 15.30
C ASP A 279 -1.74 -10.68 16.46
N ILE A 280 -1.79 -9.34 16.56
CA ILE A 280 -1.12 -8.58 17.63
C ILE A 280 -1.60 -9.02 19.02
N PRO A 281 -2.91 -9.13 19.31
CA PRO A 281 -3.40 -9.61 20.60
C PRO A 281 -2.90 -11.00 20.98
N ALA A 282 -2.80 -11.93 20.03
CA ALA A 282 -2.30 -13.27 20.27
C ALA A 282 -0.78 -13.42 20.12
N ASP A 283 -0.10 -12.34 19.69
CA ASP A 283 1.34 -12.23 19.44
C ASP A 283 1.88 -13.36 18.54
N ARG A 284 1.19 -13.61 17.41
CA ARG A 284 1.54 -14.72 16.49
C ARG A 284 1.18 -14.42 15.04
N TRP A 285 1.94 -15.03 14.14
CA TRP A 285 1.59 -15.06 12.72
C TRP A 285 0.31 -15.86 12.48
N VAL A 286 -0.52 -15.39 11.53
CA VAL A 286 -1.56 -16.21 10.89
C VAL A 286 -0.83 -17.12 9.91
N GLN A 287 -0.35 -18.26 10.44
CA GLN A 287 0.64 -19.12 9.80
C GLN A 287 0.33 -19.45 8.34
N PRO A 288 -0.90 -19.89 7.93
CA PRO A 288 -1.16 -20.21 6.53
C PRO A 288 -0.99 -19.01 5.58
N ILE A 289 -1.26 -17.80 6.04
CA ILE A 289 -1.09 -16.58 5.24
C ILE A 289 0.37 -16.16 5.20
N HIS A 290 1.07 -16.22 6.33
CA HIS A 290 2.49 -15.94 6.40
C HIS A 290 3.31 -16.87 5.50
N GLU A 291 3.04 -18.17 5.54
CA GLU A 291 3.70 -19.19 4.68
C GLU A 291 3.35 -19.02 3.19
N ALA A 292 2.16 -18.53 2.88
CA ALA A 292 1.78 -18.20 1.50
C ALA A 292 2.59 -17.00 0.98
N LEU A 293 2.84 -16.01 1.82
CA LEU A 293 3.64 -14.81 1.47
C LEU A 293 5.14 -15.12 1.44
N ILE A 294 5.63 -15.88 2.43
CA ILE A 294 7.06 -16.18 2.66
C ILE A 294 7.24 -17.70 2.71
N PRO A 295 7.31 -18.37 1.55
CA PRO A 295 7.38 -19.85 1.49
C PRO A 295 8.58 -20.46 2.21
N GLU A 296 9.66 -19.71 2.37
CA GLU A 296 10.88 -20.14 3.07
C GLU A 296 10.67 -20.32 4.59
N MET A 297 9.54 -19.80 5.11
CA MET A 297 9.16 -19.93 6.52
C MET A 297 8.23 -21.14 6.78
N ARG A 298 7.96 -21.96 5.76
CA ARG A 298 7.24 -23.23 5.95
C ARG A 298 8.10 -24.19 6.74
N ASP A 299 7.53 -24.78 7.79
CA ASP A 299 8.20 -25.87 8.50
C ASP A 299 8.52 -27.00 7.51
N PRO A 300 9.77 -27.50 7.47
CA PRO A 300 10.07 -28.69 6.69
C PRO A 300 9.28 -29.87 7.29
N SER A 301 8.23 -30.31 6.62
CA SER A 301 7.43 -31.48 6.97
C SER A 301 8.22 -32.79 6.79
#